data_efcef3f91e7c3e7b4af77e7065da8fa9
#
_entry.id   efcef3f91e7c3e7b4af77e7065da8fa9
#
_cell.length_a   1.000
_cell.length_b   1.000
_cell.length_c   1.000
_cell.angle_alpha   90.00
_cell.angle_beta   90.00
_cell.angle_gamma   90.00
#
_symmetry.space_group_name_H-M   'P 1'
#
loop_
_entity.id
_entity.type
_entity.pdbx_description
1 polymer ?
#
loop_
_entity_poly.entity_id
_entity_poly.type
_entity_poly.pdbx_seq_one_letter_code
_entity_poly.pdbx_strand_id
1 'polypeptide(L)'
;KVPYKFFGALFYLTAIITGIVYVLYIYPFLQQYSQLVLLAASTVSWFTFQISLAVFFIMLVYFYVDLQIYLRTKRMEDMLPDFLQVVSSNLKGGMSFENALMGAIKPRFSILANEMAEVSKKVVTGHDVSVALSELGEKYNSPMLRRSIDLMISELESGGKISDLIDNIVKNIKETRALKEEISASAISYIIFIAAIVIVISPLLFSLSFHLLNIIISF
;
A
#
# COMPACT_ATOMS: atom_id res chain seq x y z
N LYS A 1 1.10 -8.43 -17.85
CA LYS A 1 2.11 -7.96 -18.84
C LYS A 1 1.46 -6.81 -19.61
N VAL A 2 1.83 -5.57 -19.30
CA VAL A 2 1.40 -4.41 -20.11
C VAL A 2 2.16 -4.49 -21.43
N PRO A 3 1.50 -4.54 -22.60
CA PRO A 3 2.18 -4.69 -23.86
C PRO A 3 3.02 -3.42 -24.15
N TYR A 4 4.28 -3.61 -24.54
CA TYR A 4 5.20 -2.50 -24.89
C TYR A 4 4.61 -1.51 -25.90
N LYS A 5 3.70 -1.97 -26.76
CA LYS A 5 2.94 -1.16 -27.72
C LYS A 5 2.06 -0.09 -27.04
N PHE A 6 1.58 -0.36 -25.84
CA PHE A 6 0.79 0.60 -25.06
C PHE A 6 1.63 1.80 -24.61
N PHE A 7 2.87 1.55 -24.16
CA PHE A 7 3.80 2.63 -23.80
C PHE A 7 4.19 3.47 -25.00
N GLY A 8 4.42 2.85 -26.18
CA GLY A 8 4.68 3.58 -27.42
C GLY A 8 3.51 4.47 -27.82
N ALA A 9 2.29 3.95 -27.84
CA ALA A 9 1.09 4.72 -28.18
C ALA A 9 0.86 5.89 -27.21
N LEU A 10 1.08 5.67 -25.90
CA LEU A 10 0.97 6.69 -24.87
C LEU A 10 2.01 7.81 -25.09
N PHE A 11 3.25 7.44 -25.40
CA PHE A 11 4.33 8.40 -25.68
C PHE A 11 4.00 9.27 -26.90
N TYR A 12 3.52 8.68 -28.01
CA TYR A 12 3.10 9.46 -29.19
C TYR A 12 1.93 10.39 -28.90
N LEU A 13 0.95 9.92 -28.15
CA LEU A 13 -0.23 10.71 -27.79
C LEU A 13 0.17 11.90 -26.89
N THR A 14 1.05 11.71 -25.94
CA THR A 14 1.57 12.81 -25.09
C THR A 14 2.43 13.79 -25.90
N ALA A 15 3.26 13.31 -26.85
CA ALA A 15 4.06 14.16 -27.72
C ALA A 15 3.17 15.05 -28.61
N ILE A 16 2.05 14.53 -29.12
CA ILE A 16 1.09 15.31 -29.91
C ILE A 16 0.39 16.37 -29.05
N ILE A 17 -0.11 15.99 -27.85
CA ILE A 17 -0.78 16.94 -26.94
C ILE A 17 0.17 18.07 -26.54
N THR A 18 1.41 17.73 -26.17
CA THR A 18 2.42 18.74 -25.80
C THR A 18 2.80 19.65 -26.97
N GLY A 19 2.87 19.12 -28.19
CA GLY A 19 3.08 19.89 -29.38
C GLY A 19 1.96 20.92 -29.64
N ILE A 20 0.70 20.52 -29.47
CA ILE A 20 -0.46 21.40 -29.59
C ILE A 20 -0.45 22.48 -28.51
N VAL A 21 -0.22 22.15 -27.27
CA VAL A 21 -0.15 23.12 -26.16
C VAL A 21 1.00 24.10 -26.37
N TYR A 22 2.15 23.62 -26.84
CA TYR A 22 3.28 24.48 -27.19
C TYR A 22 2.93 25.50 -28.25
N VAL A 23 2.34 25.07 -29.37
CA VAL A 23 1.97 25.96 -30.48
C VAL A 23 0.93 26.98 -30.05
N LEU A 24 -0.04 26.62 -29.23
CA LEU A 24 -1.15 27.50 -28.84
C LEU A 24 -0.76 28.51 -27.75
N TYR A 25 0.09 28.14 -26.80
CA TYR A 25 0.36 28.96 -25.61
C TYR A 25 1.76 29.53 -25.54
N ILE A 26 2.77 28.79 -25.94
CA ILE A 26 4.17 29.16 -25.74
C ILE A 26 4.71 29.91 -26.96
N TYR A 27 4.38 29.49 -28.18
CA TYR A 27 4.83 30.11 -29.43
C TYR A 27 4.44 31.59 -29.55
N PRO A 28 3.20 32.04 -29.30
CA PRO A 28 2.83 33.46 -29.39
C PRO A 28 3.54 34.35 -28.37
N PHE A 29 3.88 33.82 -27.21
CA PHE A 29 4.61 34.55 -26.15
C PHE A 29 6.09 34.76 -26.50
N LEU A 30 6.70 33.82 -27.23
CA LEU A 30 8.10 33.85 -27.64
C LEU A 30 8.35 34.66 -28.91
N GLN A 31 7.33 35.05 -29.67
CA GLN A 31 7.44 35.73 -30.98
C GLN A 31 8.14 37.11 -30.91
N GLN A 32 8.34 37.66 -29.71
CA GLN A 32 9.00 38.94 -29.45
C GLN A 32 10.55 38.86 -29.46
N TYR A 33 11.12 37.63 -29.52
CA TYR A 33 12.56 37.40 -29.48
C TYR A 33 13.15 37.03 -30.84
N SER A 34 14.48 37.11 -30.99
CA SER A 34 15.21 36.71 -32.19
C SER A 34 14.91 35.25 -32.57
N GLN A 35 14.82 34.94 -33.86
CA GLN A 35 14.44 33.58 -34.35
C GLN A 35 15.31 32.46 -33.82
N LEU A 36 16.62 32.70 -33.61
CA LEU A 36 17.54 31.71 -33.04
C LEU A 36 17.25 31.39 -31.56
N VAL A 37 16.96 32.43 -30.77
CA VAL A 37 16.56 32.28 -29.38
C VAL A 37 15.23 31.55 -29.24
N LEU A 38 14.32 31.84 -30.13
CA LEU A 38 12.99 31.22 -30.22
C LEU A 38 13.11 29.71 -30.46
N LEU A 39 13.91 29.31 -31.45
CA LEU A 39 14.15 27.88 -31.76
C LEU A 39 14.85 27.16 -30.60
N ALA A 40 15.85 27.75 -29.98
CA ALA A 40 16.56 27.12 -28.85
C ALA A 40 15.68 26.97 -27.62
N ALA A 41 14.95 28.05 -27.25
CA ALA A 41 14.04 28.01 -26.10
C ALA A 41 12.89 27.02 -26.30
N SER A 42 12.37 26.93 -27.51
CA SER A 42 11.28 26.02 -27.88
C SER A 42 11.69 24.55 -27.77
N THR A 43 12.84 24.21 -28.33
CA THR A 43 13.35 22.84 -28.29
C THR A 43 13.66 22.41 -26.85
N VAL A 44 14.32 23.27 -26.07
CA VAL A 44 14.64 22.98 -24.65
C VAL A 44 13.35 22.81 -23.81
N SER A 45 12.38 23.71 -23.94
CA SER A 45 11.12 23.61 -23.17
C SER A 45 10.34 22.36 -23.54
N TRP A 46 10.29 21.99 -24.83
CA TRP A 46 9.61 20.79 -25.31
C TRP A 46 10.25 19.51 -24.74
N PHE A 47 11.57 19.39 -24.81
CA PHE A 47 12.29 18.24 -24.23
C PHE A 47 12.13 18.15 -22.72
N THR A 48 12.23 19.28 -22.01
CA THR A 48 12.06 19.32 -20.54
C THR A 48 10.66 18.84 -20.14
N PHE A 49 9.64 19.30 -20.84
CA PHE A 49 8.26 18.88 -20.59
C PHE A 49 8.06 17.39 -20.88
N GLN A 50 8.63 16.88 -21.97
CA GLN A 50 8.53 15.48 -22.36
C GLN A 50 9.22 14.55 -21.33
N ILE A 51 10.41 14.95 -20.84
CA ILE A 51 11.12 14.20 -19.79
C ILE A 51 10.33 14.23 -18.49
N SER A 52 9.81 15.40 -18.09
CA SER A 52 8.99 15.52 -16.87
C SER A 52 7.77 14.62 -16.93
N LEU A 53 7.10 14.55 -18.06
CA LEU A 53 5.93 13.72 -18.27
C LEU A 53 6.27 12.22 -18.27
N ALA A 54 7.42 11.84 -18.86
CA ALA A 54 7.91 10.47 -18.81
C ALA A 54 8.21 10.03 -17.38
N VAL A 55 8.90 10.86 -16.58
CA VAL A 55 9.18 10.61 -15.17
C VAL A 55 7.88 10.46 -14.38
N PHE A 56 6.89 11.32 -14.62
CA PHE A 56 5.60 11.24 -13.96
C PHE A 56 4.88 9.91 -14.26
N PHE A 57 4.90 9.45 -15.51
CA PHE A 57 4.31 8.15 -15.86
C PHE A 57 5.04 6.97 -15.23
N ILE A 58 6.38 7.01 -15.20
CA ILE A 58 7.17 5.98 -14.51
C ILE A 58 6.80 5.93 -13.03
N MET A 59 6.66 7.08 -12.38
CA MET A 59 6.26 7.20 -10.99
C MET A 59 4.85 6.63 -10.75
N LEU A 60 3.88 6.92 -11.64
CA LEU A 60 2.53 6.35 -11.57
C LEU A 60 2.53 4.83 -11.69
N VAL A 61 3.30 4.27 -12.63
CA VAL A 61 3.40 2.81 -12.80
C VAL A 61 4.02 2.18 -11.57
N TYR A 62 5.10 2.77 -11.03
CA TYR A 62 5.74 2.30 -9.82
C TYR A 62 4.76 2.30 -8.63
N PHE A 63 4.06 3.41 -8.42
CA PHE A 63 3.04 3.54 -7.38
C PHE A 63 1.91 2.52 -7.53
N TYR A 64 1.45 2.28 -8.77
CA TYR A 64 0.41 1.28 -9.03
C TYR A 64 0.86 -0.14 -8.70
N VAL A 65 2.09 -0.51 -9.06
CA VAL A 65 2.66 -1.84 -8.76
C VAL A 65 2.83 -2.01 -7.24
N ASP A 66 3.36 -0.99 -6.57
CA ASP A 66 3.55 -1.00 -5.12
C ASP A 66 2.21 -1.14 -4.38
N LEU A 67 1.20 -0.40 -4.82
CA LEU A 67 -0.17 -0.50 -4.30
C LEU A 67 -0.74 -1.92 -4.47
N GLN A 68 -0.52 -2.56 -5.62
CA GLN A 68 -0.97 -3.94 -5.86
C GLN A 68 -0.29 -4.95 -4.93
N ILE A 69 1.01 -4.80 -4.71
CA ILE A 69 1.78 -5.63 -3.76
C ILE A 69 1.26 -5.42 -2.34
N TYR A 70 1.09 -4.16 -1.93
CA TYR A 70 0.54 -3.81 -0.62
C TYR A 70 -0.85 -4.41 -0.39
N LEU A 71 -1.78 -4.24 -1.33
CA LEU A 71 -3.13 -4.77 -1.22
C LEU A 71 -3.16 -6.30 -1.17
N ARG A 72 -2.26 -6.97 -1.91
CA ARG A 72 -2.12 -8.42 -1.86
C ARG A 72 -1.65 -8.90 -0.49
N THR A 73 -0.61 -8.29 0.05
CA THR A 73 -0.07 -8.59 1.38
C THR A 73 -1.13 -8.32 2.46
N LYS A 74 -1.83 -7.19 2.37
CA LYS A 74 -2.88 -6.82 3.31
C LYS A 74 -4.02 -7.85 3.35
N ARG A 75 -4.50 -8.31 2.19
CA ARG A 75 -5.51 -9.38 2.13
C ARG A 75 -5.04 -10.68 2.76
N MET A 76 -3.77 -11.03 2.63
CA MET A 76 -3.18 -12.18 3.30
C MET A 76 -3.18 -12.02 4.82
N GLU A 77 -2.72 -10.86 5.30
CA GLU A 77 -2.77 -10.52 6.74
C GLU A 77 -4.17 -10.60 7.31
N ASP A 78 -5.16 -10.11 6.55
CA ASP A 78 -6.56 -10.08 7.01
C ASP A 78 -7.16 -11.49 7.19
N MET A 79 -6.72 -12.45 6.37
CA MET A 79 -7.18 -13.84 6.46
C MET A 79 -6.37 -14.70 7.44
N LEU A 80 -5.20 -14.21 7.88
CA LEU A 80 -4.27 -14.96 8.73
C LEU A 80 -4.90 -15.43 10.04
N PRO A 81 -5.59 -14.60 10.84
CA PRO A 81 -6.15 -15.06 12.13
C PRO A 81 -7.20 -16.14 11.93
N ASP A 82 -8.05 -16.04 10.94
CA ASP A 82 -9.09 -17.04 10.68
C ASP A 82 -8.51 -18.35 10.16
N PHE A 83 -7.46 -18.29 9.34
CA PHE A 83 -6.71 -19.46 8.91
C PHE A 83 -6.06 -20.16 10.13
N LEU A 84 -5.32 -19.42 10.94
CA LEU A 84 -4.66 -19.95 12.13
C LEU A 84 -5.65 -20.54 13.14
N GLN A 85 -6.85 -19.97 13.24
CA GLN A 85 -7.90 -20.50 14.10
C GLN A 85 -8.37 -21.90 13.64
N VAL A 86 -8.44 -22.14 12.32
CA VAL A 86 -8.74 -23.47 11.77
C VAL A 86 -7.58 -24.44 12.05
N VAL A 87 -6.33 -24.00 11.89
CA VAL A 87 -5.15 -24.81 12.22
C VAL A 87 -5.16 -25.21 13.69
N SER A 88 -5.37 -24.26 14.61
CA SER A 88 -5.49 -24.54 16.05
C SER A 88 -6.59 -25.55 16.37
N SER A 89 -7.77 -25.41 15.72
CA SER A 89 -8.88 -26.35 15.90
C SER A 89 -8.52 -27.76 15.44
N ASN A 90 -7.80 -27.89 14.31
CA ASN A 90 -7.34 -29.18 13.79
C ASN A 90 -6.30 -29.83 14.73
N LEU A 91 -5.37 -29.03 15.26
CA LEU A 91 -4.38 -29.48 16.25
C LEU A 91 -5.03 -29.99 17.55
N LYS A 92 -6.04 -29.27 18.06
CA LYS A 92 -6.84 -29.68 19.22
C LYS A 92 -7.64 -30.96 18.95
N GLY A 93 -7.97 -31.21 17.65
CA GLY A 93 -8.55 -32.45 17.19
C GLY A 93 -7.56 -33.63 17.11
N GLY A 94 -6.29 -33.43 17.50
CA GLY A 94 -5.26 -34.47 17.53
C GLY A 94 -4.53 -34.67 16.19
N MET A 95 -4.65 -33.76 15.23
CA MET A 95 -3.88 -33.82 13.97
C MET A 95 -2.43 -33.39 14.22
N SER A 96 -1.47 -33.97 13.46
CA SER A 96 -0.11 -33.42 13.42
C SER A 96 -0.10 -32.01 12.84
N PHE A 97 0.94 -31.23 13.11
CA PHE A 97 1.04 -29.85 12.66
C PHE A 97 0.90 -29.72 11.14
N GLU A 98 1.59 -30.59 10.39
CA GLU A 98 1.53 -30.63 8.92
C GLU A 98 0.10 -30.92 8.44
N ASN A 99 -0.55 -31.93 9.01
CA ASN A 99 -1.91 -32.29 8.65
C ASN A 99 -2.93 -31.21 9.03
N ALA A 100 -2.72 -30.53 10.17
CA ALA A 100 -3.55 -29.42 10.62
C ALA A 100 -3.44 -28.22 9.67
N LEU A 101 -2.22 -27.89 9.19
CA LEU A 101 -1.98 -26.87 8.18
C LEU A 101 -2.66 -27.22 6.86
N MET A 102 -2.43 -28.43 6.34
CA MET A 102 -3.02 -28.90 5.09
C MET A 102 -4.55 -28.89 5.13
N GLY A 103 -5.12 -29.36 6.24
CA GLY A 103 -6.57 -29.39 6.47
C GLY A 103 -7.23 -28.01 6.59
N ALA A 104 -6.42 -26.98 6.88
CA ALA A 104 -6.90 -25.59 6.94
C ALA A 104 -6.92 -24.89 5.58
N ILE A 105 -6.31 -25.46 4.52
CA ILE A 105 -6.27 -24.87 3.19
C ILE A 105 -7.66 -24.96 2.56
N LYS A 106 -8.39 -23.83 2.57
CA LYS A 106 -9.73 -23.71 2.00
C LYS A 106 -9.80 -22.54 1.03
N PRO A 107 -10.60 -22.63 -0.07
CA PRO A 107 -10.70 -21.55 -1.06
C PRO A 107 -11.05 -20.17 -0.49
N ARG A 108 -11.79 -20.14 0.63
CA ARG A 108 -12.17 -18.89 1.32
C ARG A 108 -10.99 -18.03 1.76
N PHE A 109 -9.81 -18.61 1.96
CA PHE A 109 -8.60 -17.90 2.34
C PHE A 109 -7.81 -17.34 1.15
N SER A 110 -8.34 -17.47 -0.07
CA SER A 110 -7.84 -16.80 -1.28
C SER A 110 -6.32 -16.92 -1.47
N ILE A 111 -5.60 -15.81 -1.39
CA ILE A 111 -4.15 -15.75 -1.61
C ILE A 111 -3.40 -16.60 -0.58
N LEU A 112 -3.78 -16.53 0.69
CA LEU A 112 -3.15 -17.30 1.75
C LEU A 112 -3.29 -18.82 1.52
N ALA A 113 -4.45 -19.27 1.03
CA ALA A 113 -4.65 -20.67 0.69
C ALA A 113 -3.70 -21.15 -0.41
N ASN A 114 -3.46 -20.32 -1.44
CA ASN A 114 -2.54 -20.67 -2.53
C ASN A 114 -1.08 -20.76 -2.03
N GLU A 115 -0.66 -19.81 -1.20
CA GLU A 115 0.68 -19.80 -0.62
C GLU A 115 0.89 -21.00 0.32
N MET A 116 -0.09 -21.28 1.17
CA MET A 116 -0.04 -22.47 2.05
C MET A 116 -0.09 -23.78 1.27
N ALA A 117 -0.75 -23.82 0.12
CA ALA A 117 -0.70 -24.98 -0.77
C ALA A 117 0.70 -25.19 -1.37
N GLU A 118 1.44 -24.12 -1.66
CA GLU A 118 2.85 -24.20 -2.08
C GLU A 118 3.74 -24.73 -0.95
N VAL A 119 3.57 -24.23 0.28
CA VAL A 119 4.25 -24.77 1.48
C VAL A 119 3.94 -26.26 1.64
N SER A 120 2.66 -26.65 1.57
CA SER A 120 2.23 -28.03 1.67
C SER A 120 2.89 -28.93 0.63
N LYS A 121 2.99 -28.49 -0.62
CA LYS A 121 3.69 -29.25 -1.68
C LYS A 121 5.16 -29.50 -1.34
N LYS A 122 5.86 -28.50 -0.82
CA LYS A 122 7.26 -28.64 -0.39
C LYS A 122 7.40 -29.65 0.73
N VAL A 123 6.51 -29.60 1.74
CA VAL A 123 6.51 -30.56 2.85
C VAL A 123 6.25 -31.98 2.37
N VAL A 124 5.26 -32.19 1.48
CA VAL A 124 4.97 -33.53 0.89
C VAL A 124 6.14 -34.04 0.04
N THR A 125 6.94 -33.18 -0.56
CA THR A 125 8.16 -33.57 -1.31
C THR A 125 9.38 -33.78 -0.42
N GLY A 126 9.23 -33.74 0.91
CA GLY A 126 10.28 -34.08 1.87
C GLY A 126 11.10 -32.90 2.40
N HIS A 127 10.67 -31.65 2.14
CA HIS A 127 11.28 -30.49 2.79
C HIS A 127 10.77 -30.35 4.23
N ASP A 128 11.62 -29.84 5.09
CA ASP A 128 11.24 -29.51 6.46
C ASP A 128 10.16 -28.42 6.47
N VAL A 129 9.15 -28.59 7.33
CA VAL A 129 8.03 -27.64 7.44
C VAL A 129 8.48 -26.28 7.94
N SER A 130 9.49 -26.22 8.82
CA SER A 130 10.06 -24.97 9.34
C SER A 130 10.72 -24.17 8.21
N VAL A 131 11.49 -24.84 7.34
CA VAL A 131 12.13 -24.22 6.20
C VAL A 131 11.10 -23.70 5.21
N ALA A 132 10.09 -24.52 4.86
CA ALA A 132 9.05 -24.12 3.92
C ALA A 132 8.20 -22.95 4.42
N LEU A 133 7.93 -22.86 5.72
CA LEU A 133 7.24 -21.72 6.35
C LEU A 133 8.12 -20.47 6.40
N SER A 134 9.40 -20.60 6.74
CA SER A 134 10.35 -19.48 6.76
C SER A 134 10.44 -18.79 5.39
N GLU A 135 10.55 -19.56 4.31
CA GLU A 135 10.53 -19.02 2.94
C GLU A 135 9.26 -18.23 2.63
N LEU A 136 8.10 -18.69 3.13
CA LEU A 136 6.86 -17.93 2.99
C LEU A 136 6.92 -16.61 3.77
N GLY A 137 7.48 -16.61 4.99
CA GLY A 137 7.65 -15.40 5.80
C GLY A 137 8.54 -14.35 5.16
N GLU A 138 9.57 -14.80 4.41
CA GLU A 138 10.49 -13.91 3.69
C GLU A 138 9.93 -13.39 2.36
N LYS A 139 9.05 -14.16 1.71
CA LYS A 139 8.45 -13.82 0.41
C LYS A 139 7.60 -12.54 0.47
N TYR A 140 7.01 -12.23 1.62
CA TYR A 140 6.10 -11.10 1.81
C TYR A 140 6.65 -10.09 2.79
N ASN A 141 6.58 -8.79 2.45
CA ASN A 141 6.95 -7.71 3.36
C ASN A 141 5.83 -7.46 4.40
N SER A 142 5.62 -8.46 5.27
CA SER A 142 4.63 -8.43 6.34
C SER A 142 5.28 -8.80 7.68
N PRO A 143 5.53 -7.80 8.55
CA PRO A 143 6.05 -8.08 9.89
C PRO A 143 5.15 -8.99 10.72
N MET A 144 3.82 -8.88 10.52
CA MET A 144 2.85 -9.72 11.23
C MET A 144 2.94 -11.18 10.79
N LEU A 145 2.96 -11.43 9.48
CA LEU A 145 3.09 -12.79 8.94
C LEU A 145 4.42 -13.41 9.37
N ARG A 146 5.54 -12.70 9.20
CA ARG A 146 6.87 -13.16 9.57
C ARG A 146 6.93 -13.52 11.05
N ARG A 147 6.53 -12.62 11.95
CA ARG A 147 6.53 -12.88 13.39
C ARG A 147 5.67 -14.08 13.77
N SER A 148 4.50 -14.25 13.13
CA SER A 148 3.62 -15.40 13.40
C SER A 148 4.27 -16.71 12.99
N ILE A 149 4.94 -16.74 11.85
CA ILE A 149 5.68 -17.90 11.35
C ILE A 149 6.88 -18.22 12.25
N ASP A 150 7.70 -17.22 12.61
CA ASP A 150 8.87 -17.39 13.45
C ASP A 150 8.49 -17.99 14.82
N LEU A 151 7.38 -17.51 15.40
CA LEU A 151 6.87 -18.07 16.66
C LEU A 151 6.41 -19.52 16.52
N MET A 152 5.71 -19.85 15.41
CA MET A 152 5.28 -21.23 15.16
C MET A 152 6.46 -22.17 14.96
N ILE A 153 7.50 -21.75 14.23
CA ILE A 153 8.72 -22.53 14.02
C ILE A 153 9.43 -22.78 15.36
N SER A 154 9.62 -21.73 16.16
CA SER A 154 10.27 -21.82 17.46
C SER A 154 9.56 -22.80 18.40
N GLU A 155 8.23 -22.80 18.43
CA GLU A 155 7.45 -23.71 19.26
C GLU A 155 7.49 -25.15 18.73
N LEU A 156 7.52 -25.33 17.39
CA LEU A 156 7.65 -26.63 16.76
C LEU A 156 8.98 -27.28 17.12
N GLU A 157 10.08 -26.52 17.07
CA GLU A 157 11.43 -26.99 17.41
C GLU A 157 11.60 -27.29 18.92
N SER A 158 10.90 -26.52 19.76
CA SER A 158 10.92 -26.70 21.22
C SER A 158 10.05 -27.87 21.70
N GLY A 159 9.20 -28.43 20.84
CA GLY A 159 8.27 -29.51 21.20
C GLY A 159 7.14 -29.07 22.12
N GLY A 160 6.81 -27.77 22.10
CA GLY A 160 5.76 -27.20 22.95
C GLY A 160 4.35 -27.44 22.42
N LYS A 161 3.35 -26.83 23.08
CA LYS A 161 1.93 -26.94 22.70
C LYS A 161 1.59 -25.90 21.61
N ILE A 162 1.86 -26.24 20.38
CA ILE A 162 1.64 -25.36 19.20
C ILE A 162 0.20 -24.81 19.14
N SER A 163 -0.81 -25.60 19.55
CA SER A 163 -2.21 -25.16 19.56
C SER A 163 -2.44 -23.93 20.44
N ASP A 164 -1.86 -23.94 21.65
CA ASP A 164 -2.01 -22.85 22.61
C ASP A 164 -1.26 -21.59 22.15
N LEU A 165 -0.09 -21.78 21.54
CA LEU A 165 0.66 -20.68 20.92
C LEU A 165 -0.14 -20.04 19.77
N ILE A 166 -0.71 -20.84 18.86
CA ILE A 166 -1.49 -20.34 17.73
C ILE A 166 -2.71 -19.55 18.23
N ASP A 167 -3.39 -20.01 19.27
CA ASP A 167 -4.50 -19.26 19.87
C ASP A 167 -4.05 -17.90 20.41
N ASN A 168 -2.89 -17.86 21.07
CA ASN A 168 -2.30 -16.61 21.55
C ASN A 168 -1.92 -15.66 20.39
N ILE A 169 -1.37 -16.19 19.29
CA ILE A 169 -1.09 -15.39 18.10
C ILE A 169 -2.39 -14.80 17.53
N VAL A 170 -3.43 -15.62 17.38
CA VAL A 170 -4.74 -15.17 16.88
C VAL A 170 -5.32 -14.08 17.77
N LYS A 171 -5.28 -14.27 19.10
CA LYS A 171 -5.74 -13.28 20.07
C LYS A 171 -4.98 -11.97 19.93
N ASN A 172 -3.65 -12.01 19.92
CA ASN A 172 -2.80 -10.83 19.77
C ASN A 172 -3.06 -10.07 18.45
N ILE A 173 -3.28 -10.77 17.34
CA ILE A 173 -3.61 -10.14 16.06
C ILE A 173 -4.96 -9.43 16.15
N LYS A 174 -5.98 -10.08 16.71
CA LYS A 174 -7.33 -9.50 16.85
C LYS A 174 -7.32 -8.28 17.79
N GLU A 175 -6.64 -8.35 18.91
CA GLU A 175 -6.49 -7.22 19.85
C GLU A 175 -5.74 -6.05 19.22
N THR A 176 -4.65 -6.32 18.52
CA THR A 176 -3.89 -5.27 17.81
C THR A 176 -4.74 -4.59 16.74
N ARG A 177 -5.61 -5.34 16.04
CA ARG A 177 -6.54 -4.76 15.06
C ARG A 177 -7.58 -3.87 15.73
N ALA A 178 -8.22 -4.36 16.78
CA ALA A 178 -9.21 -3.59 17.54
C ALA A 178 -8.61 -2.27 18.06
N LEU A 179 -7.40 -2.31 18.61
CA LEU A 179 -6.69 -1.10 19.04
C LEU A 179 -6.39 -0.14 17.88
N LYS A 180 -5.96 -0.65 16.73
CA LYS A 180 -5.73 0.20 15.54
C LYS A 180 -7.02 0.85 15.04
N GLU A 181 -8.14 0.14 15.04
CA GLU A 181 -9.45 0.67 14.65
C GLU A 181 -9.91 1.75 15.63
N GLU A 182 -9.76 1.54 16.94
CA GLU A 182 -10.09 2.50 17.98
C GLU A 182 -9.24 3.79 17.86
N ILE A 183 -7.92 3.64 17.70
CA ILE A 183 -7.00 4.78 17.48
C ILE A 183 -7.39 5.55 16.21
N SER A 184 -7.69 4.83 15.12
CA SER A 184 -8.08 5.46 13.85
C SER A 184 -9.40 6.24 13.99
N ALA A 185 -10.39 5.66 14.67
CA ALA A 185 -11.67 6.32 14.92
C ALA A 185 -11.49 7.58 15.78
N SER A 186 -10.68 7.50 16.82
CA SER A 186 -10.35 8.65 17.68
C SER A 186 -9.61 9.73 16.89
N ALA A 187 -8.60 9.37 16.09
CA ALA A 187 -7.85 10.30 15.26
C ALA A 187 -8.75 11.06 14.26
N ILE A 188 -9.67 10.35 13.61
CA ILE A 188 -10.65 10.96 12.69
C ILE A 188 -11.53 11.97 13.42
N SER A 189 -12.01 11.66 14.61
CA SER A 189 -12.80 12.58 15.44
C SER A 189 -12.04 13.86 15.77
N TYR A 190 -10.76 13.76 16.14
CA TYR A 190 -9.90 14.92 16.38
C TYR A 190 -9.67 15.76 15.11
N ILE A 191 -9.44 15.11 13.97
CA ILE A 191 -9.25 15.82 12.70
C ILE A 191 -10.52 16.60 12.32
N ILE A 192 -11.70 16.01 12.45
CA ILE A 192 -12.99 16.67 12.18
C ILE A 192 -13.18 17.85 13.11
N PHE A 193 -12.90 17.69 14.41
CA PHE A 193 -13.01 18.76 15.39
C PHE A 193 -12.08 19.94 15.09
N ILE A 194 -10.80 19.67 14.81
CA ILE A 194 -9.82 20.70 14.45
C ILE A 194 -10.21 21.39 13.14
N ALA A 195 -10.64 20.63 12.13
CA ALA A 195 -11.09 21.18 10.85
C ALA A 195 -12.29 22.12 11.04
N ALA A 196 -13.28 21.74 11.86
CA ALA A 196 -14.43 22.57 12.18
C ALA A 196 -13.99 23.89 12.85
N ILE A 197 -13.08 23.82 13.82
CA ILE A 197 -12.54 25.01 14.49
C ILE A 197 -11.83 25.93 13.48
N VAL A 198 -10.95 25.39 12.66
CA VAL A 198 -10.19 26.19 11.68
C VAL A 198 -11.12 26.85 10.65
N ILE A 199 -12.09 26.11 10.12
CA ILE A 199 -13.01 26.60 9.09
C ILE A 199 -13.95 27.68 9.64
N VAL A 200 -14.38 27.58 10.92
CA VAL A 200 -15.35 28.51 11.50
C VAL A 200 -14.65 29.68 12.23
N ILE A 201 -13.71 29.37 13.11
CA ILE A 201 -13.09 30.38 14.00
C ILE A 201 -12.09 31.24 13.26
N SER A 202 -11.29 30.69 12.33
CA SER A 202 -10.28 31.44 11.61
C SER A 202 -10.86 32.60 10.77
N PRO A 203 -11.89 32.40 9.93
CA PRO A 203 -12.52 33.51 9.20
C PRO A 203 -13.19 34.54 10.13
N LEU A 204 -13.76 34.08 11.24
CA LEU A 204 -14.43 34.96 12.20
C LEU A 204 -13.40 35.89 12.90
N LEU A 205 -12.28 35.35 13.33
CA LEU A 205 -11.19 36.17 13.92
C LEU A 205 -10.57 37.12 12.90
N PHE A 206 -10.40 36.66 11.63
CA PHE A 206 -9.90 37.52 10.57
C PHE A 206 -10.85 38.67 10.26
N SER A 207 -12.15 38.43 10.18
CA SER A 207 -13.18 39.44 9.98
C SER A 207 -13.22 40.45 11.13
N LEU A 208 -13.14 39.95 12.37
CA LEU A 208 -13.09 40.82 13.58
C LEU A 208 -11.83 41.69 13.57
N SER A 209 -10.67 41.14 13.27
CA SER A 209 -9.41 41.85 13.17
C SER A 209 -9.46 42.97 12.12
N PHE A 210 -10.02 42.64 10.94
CA PHE A 210 -10.19 43.63 9.87
C PHE A 210 -11.15 44.76 10.27
N HIS A 211 -12.23 44.43 10.98
CA HIS A 211 -13.19 45.44 11.46
C HIS A 211 -12.55 46.36 12.50
N LEU A 212 -11.78 45.83 13.44
CA LEU A 212 -11.03 46.64 14.43
C LEU A 212 -10.00 47.54 13.76
N LEU A 213 -9.28 47.06 12.75
CA LEU A 213 -8.31 47.85 12.00
C LEU A 213 -9.00 49.04 11.30
N ASN A 214 -10.14 48.82 10.67
CA ASN A 214 -10.93 49.89 10.05
C ASN A 214 -11.39 50.97 11.06
N ILE A 215 -11.78 50.58 12.26
CA ILE A 215 -12.16 51.54 13.33
C ILE A 215 -10.96 52.40 13.72
N ILE A 216 -9.78 51.79 13.91
CA ILE A 216 -8.56 52.51 14.31
C ILE A 216 -8.11 53.51 13.23
N ILE A 217 -8.24 53.17 11.94
CA ILE A 217 -7.84 54.05 10.83
C ILE A 217 -8.87 55.21 10.64
N SER A 218 -10.11 55.04 11.08
CA SER A 218 -11.17 56.02 10.94
C SER A 218 -11.16 57.13 12.04
N PHE A 219 -10.34 56.95 13.07
CA PHE A 219 -10.05 57.94 14.12
C PHE A 219 -8.71 58.63 13.86
#